data_524a5986f52a3b14c0a3dde380b21ffb
#
_entry.id   524a5986f52a3b14c0a3dde380b21ffb
#
_cell.length_a   1.000
_cell.length_b   1.000
_cell.length_c   1.000
_cell.angle_alpha   90.00
_cell.angle_beta   90.00
_cell.angle_gamma   90.00
#
_symmetry.space_group_name_H-M   'P 1'
#
loop_
_entity.id
_entity.type
_entity.pdbx_description
1 polymer ?
#
loop_
_entity_poly.entity_id
_entity_poly.type
_entity_poly.pdbx_seq_one_letter_code
_entity_poly.pdbx_strand_id
1 'polypeptide(L)'
;MKKHGGLITKADLAGYKAVERTPVSGEYRGYEVYSMPPPSSGGIHIVQILNILENFDMQKYGFGSADAMQVMAEAEKHAYADRSEYLGDPDFVNVPWQALTSKAYAK
;
A
#
# COMPACT_ATOMS: atom_id res chain seq x y z
N MET A 1 0.05 27.62 14.97
CA MET A 1 0.98 27.22 13.92
C MET A 1 2.20 28.15 13.88
N LYS A 2 2.11 29.44 13.54
CA LYS A 2 3.27 30.37 13.41
C LYS A 2 4.24 30.34 14.62
N LYS A 3 3.73 30.37 15.86
CA LYS A 3 4.56 30.38 17.10
C LYS A 3 5.54 29.19 17.20
N HIS A 4 5.28 28.07 16.52
CA HIS A 4 6.04 26.82 16.59
C HIS A 4 6.56 26.36 15.21
N GLY A 5 6.64 27.29 14.21
CA GLY A 5 7.16 26.97 12.89
C GLY A 5 6.23 26.09 12.01
N GLY A 6 4.97 26.00 12.39
CA GLY A 6 3.99 25.22 11.60
C GLY A 6 3.61 25.91 10.30
N LEU A 7 3.43 25.15 9.23
CA LEU A 7 3.16 25.64 7.87
C LEU A 7 1.68 25.90 7.58
N ILE A 8 0.77 25.19 8.26
CA ILE A 8 -0.68 25.25 7.99
C ILE A 8 -1.23 26.64 8.39
N THR A 9 -1.94 27.27 7.44
CA THR A 9 -2.59 28.56 7.61
C THR A 9 -4.11 28.42 7.79
N LYS A 10 -4.79 29.53 8.11
CA LYS A 10 -6.27 29.55 8.12
C LYS A 10 -6.85 29.38 6.72
N ALA A 11 -6.15 29.83 5.69
CA ALA A 11 -6.58 29.65 4.30
C ALA A 11 -6.54 28.19 3.88
N ASP A 12 -5.50 27.46 4.28
CA ASP A 12 -5.39 26.01 4.01
C ASP A 12 -6.56 25.24 4.65
N LEU A 13 -6.89 25.58 5.92
CA LEU A 13 -8.03 24.95 6.61
C LEU A 13 -9.37 25.29 5.96
N ALA A 14 -9.55 26.54 5.51
CA ALA A 14 -10.79 26.97 4.85
C ALA A 14 -10.94 26.37 3.45
N GLY A 15 -9.83 26.13 2.76
CA GLY A 15 -9.80 25.56 1.42
C GLY A 15 -9.87 24.02 1.40
N TYR A 16 -9.65 23.35 2.54
CA TYR A 16 -9.64 21.89 2.59
C TYR A 16 -11.03 21.31 2.33
N LYS A 17 -11.08 20.32 1.45
CA LYS A 17 -12.31 19.59 1.09
C LYS A 17 -12.05 18.08 1.20
N ALA A 18 -13.02 17.35 1.72
CA ALA A 18 -13.03 15.91 1.65
C ALA A 18 -13.18 15.47 0.18
N VAL A 19 -12.39 14.50 -0.23
CA VAL A 19 -12.41 13.95 -1.59
C VAL A 19 -12.80 12.48 -1.52
N GLU A 20 -13.79 12.08 -2.30
CA GLU A 20 -14.13 10.67 -2.51
C GLU A 20 -13.12 10.05 -3.49
N ARG A 21 -12.61 8.87 -3.15
CA ARG A 21 -11.65 8.14 -3.99
C ARG A 21 -12.09 6.70 -4.14
N THR A 22 -11.85 6.13 -5.31
CA THR A 22 -12.07 4.70 -5.56
C THR A 22 -11.08 3.87 -4.73
N PRO A 23 -11.54 2.90 -3.92
CA PRO A 23 -10.66 2.03 -3.17
C PRO A 23 -9.69 1.26 -4.07
N VAL A 24 -8.50 0.97 -3.56
CA VAL A 24 -7.63 -0.06 -4.15
C VAL A 24 -8.27 -1.42 -3.87
N SER A 25 -8.39 -2.25 -4.91
CA SER A 25 -8.90 -3.60 -4.77
C SER A 25 -7.92 -4.64 -5.30
N GLY A 26 -7.99 -5.83 -4.75
CA GLY A 26 -7.23 -7.00 -5.16
C GLY A 26 -7.96 -8.28 -4.74
N GLU A 27 -7.37 -9.41 -5.08
CA GLU A 27 -7.86 -10.72 -4.67
C GLU A 27 -6.72 -11.50 -4.01
N TYR A 28 -7.03 -12.22 -2.97
CA TYR A 28 -6.12 -13.15 -2.32
C TYR A 28 -6.84 -14.47 -2.03
N ARG A 29 -6.43 -15.56 -2.70
CA ARG A 29 -6.96 -16.92 -2.51
C ARG A 29 -8.49 -17.00 -2.57
N GLY A 30 -9.12 -16.26 -3.49
CA GLY A 30 -10.57 -16.23 -3.69
C GLY A 30 -11.30 -15.22 -2.79
N TYR A 31 -10.59 -14.44 -1.98
CA TYR A 31 -11.16 -13.36 -1.17
C TYR A 31 -10.88 -12.01 -1.82
N GLU A 32 -11.92 -11.20 -1.96
CA GLU A 32 -11.77 -9.81 -2.38
C GLU A 32 -11.22 -8.96 -1.24
N VAL A 33 -10.26 -8.11 -1.57
CA VAL A 33 -9.61 -7.18 -0.64
C VAL A 33 -9.84 -5.77 -1.12
N TYR A 34 -10.43 -4.93 -0.29
CA TYR A 34 -10.61 -3.50 -0.54
C TYR A 34 -9.89 -2.70 0.53
N SER A 35 -9.15 -1.69 0.12
CA SER A 35 -8.36 -0.89 1.06
C SER A 35 -8.19 0.55 0.58
N MET A 36 -7.57 1.38 1.44
CA MET A 36 -7.38 2.81 1.20
C MET A 36 -6.55 3.07 -0.06
N PRO A 37 -7.04 3.95 -0.95
CA PRO A 37 -6.27 4.38 -2.11
C PRO A 37 -5.19 5.41 -1.73
N PRO A 38 -4.30 5.77 -2.65
CA PRO A 38 -3.42 6.93 -2.48
C PRO A 38 -4.20 8.20 -2.09
N PRO A 39 -3.63 9.08 -1.26
CA PRO A 39 -2.23 9.15 -0.83
C PRO A 39 -1.83 8.16 0.26
N SER A 40 -2.76 7.35 0.79
CA SER A 40 -2.38 6.24 1.67
C SER A 40 -1.64 5.16 0.88
N SER A 41 -0.50 4.72 1.38
CA SER A 41 0.23 3.58 0.83
C SER A 41 -0.36 2.24 1.25
N GLY A 42 -1.18 2.23 2.30
CA GLY A 42 -1.65 1.00 2.97
C GLY A 42 -2.36 0.03 2.05
N GLY A 43 -3.27 0.51 1.19
CA GLY A 43 -4.00 -0.37 0.28
C GLY A 43 -3.13 -1.01 -0.78
N ILE A 44 -2.24 -0.24 -1.39
CA ILE A 44 -1.29 -0.74 -2.40
C ILE A 44 -0.40 -1.80 -1.79
N HIS A 45 0.19 -1.52 -0.61
CA HIS A 45 1.08 -2.46 0.07
C HIS A 45 0.39 -3.76 0.46
N ILE A 46 -0.81 -3.69 1.03
CA ILE A 46 -1.56 -4.89 1.42
C ILE A 46 -1.79 -5.77 0.19
N VAL A 47 -2.29 -5.21 -0.89
CA VAL A 47 -2.55 -5.98 -2.12
C VAL A 47 -1.25 -6.52 -2.72
N GLN A 48 -0.18 -5.73 -2.76
CA GLN A 48 1.12 -6.14 -3.27
C GLN A 48 1.72 -7.29 -2.44
N ILE A 49 1.76 -7.15 -1.11
CA ILE A 49 2.25 -8.19 -0.21
C ILE A 49 1.44 -9.47 -0.37
N LEU A 50 0.11 -9.38 -0.38
CA LEU A 50 -0.75 -10.55 -0.56
C LEU A 50 -0.52 -11.22 -1.92
N ASN A 51 -0.33 -10.46 -3.00
CA ASN A 51 0.00 -11.00 -4.31
C ASN A 51 1.33 -11.75 -4.32
N ILE A 52 2.35 -11.22 -3.62
CA ILE A 52 3.64 -11.91 -3.48
C ILE A 52 3.46 -13.21 -2.69
N LEU A 53 2.79 -13.16 -1.53
CA LEU A 53 2.56 -14.31 -0.66
C LEU A 53 1.73 -15.41 -1.33
N GLU A 54 0.91 -15.09 -2.32
CA GLU A 54 0.12 -16.08 -3.06
C GLU A 54 0.97 -17.04 -3.89
N ASN A 55 2.22 -16.66 -4.21
CA ASN A 55 3.18 -17.54 -4.88
C ASN A 55 3.80 -18.62 -3.96
N PHE A 56 3.52 -18.56 -2.66
CA PHE A 56 4.08 -19.47 -1.66
C PHE A 56 2.97 -20.27 -0.96
N ASP A 57 3.27 -21.52 -0.61
CA ASP A 57 2.37 -22.36 0.20
C ASP A 57 2.53 -22.01 1.69
N MET A 58 1.93 -20.88 2.09
CA MET A 58 1.98 -20.39 3.47
C MET A 58 1.38 -21.38 4.49
N GLN A 59 0.43 -22.24 4.06
CA GLN A 59 -0.15 -23.26 4.92
C GLN A 59 0.88 -24.33 5.26
N LYS A 60 1.69 -24.73 4.30
CA LYS A 60 2.77 -25.70 4.50
C LYS A 60 3.84 -25.20 5.47
N TYR A 61 4.14 -23.92 5.45
CA TYR A 61 5.12 -23.33 6.38
C TYR A 61 4.61 -23.35 7.83
N GLY A 62 3.29 -23.23 8.03
CA GLY A 62 2.67 -23.20 9.35
C GLY A 62 2.69 -21.82 10.01
N PHE A 63 1.71 -21.58 10.85
CA PHE A 63 1.55 -20.30 11.53
C PHE A 63 2.71 -20.02 12.50
N GLY A 64 3.30 -18.83 12.38
CA GLY A 64 4.37 -18.38 13.28
C GLY A 64 5.72 -19.10 13.12
N SER A 65 5.89 -19.91 12.08
CA SER A 65 7.18 -20.55 11.78
C SER A 65 8.23 -19.55 11.28
N ALA A 66 9.51 -19.89 11.40
CA ALA A 66 10.60 -19.08 10.86
C ALA A 66 10.47 -18.89 9.34
N ASP A 67 10.11 -19.95 8.61
CA ASP A 67 9.93 -19.91 7.16
C ASP A 67 8.79 -18.96 6.76
N ALA A 68 7.63 -19.03 7.46
CA ALA A 68 6.52 -18.11 7.21
C ALA A 68 6.91 -16.66 7.49
N MET A 69 7.60 -16.41 8.61
CA MET A 69 8.08 -15.07 8.97
C MET A 69 9.10 -14.54 7.94
N GLN A 70 10.01 -15.38 7.47
CA GLN A 70 11.00 -15.01 6.47
C GLN A 70 10.33 -14.58 5.16
N VAL A 71 9.39 -15.37 4.65
CA VAL A 71 8.67 -15.07 3.41
C VAL A 71 7.85 -13.77 3.55
N MET A 72 7.18 -13.57 4.68
CA MET A 72 6.45 -12.34 4.95
C MET A 72 7.37 -11.12 4.99
N ALA A 73 8.49 -11.22 5.69
CA ALA A 73 9.47 -10.13 5.79
C ALA A 73 10.05 -9.76 4.41
N GLU A 74 10.34 -10.75 3.56
CA GLU A 74 10.83 -10.49 2.20
C GLU A 74 9.74 -9.82 1.34
N ALA A 75 8.48 -10.27 1.41
CA ALA A 75 7.38 -9.64 0.71
C ALA A 75 7.19 -8.17 1.14
N GLU A 76 7.27 -7.89 2.43
CA GLU A 76 7.20 -6.53 2.97
C GLU A 76 8.38 -5.67 2.49
N LYS A 77 9.61 -6.19 2.44
CA LYS A 77 10.79 -5.46 1.95
C LYS A 77 10.59 -4.97 0.52
N HIS A 78 10.04 -5.80 -0.37
CA HIS A 78 9.71 -5.39 -1.74
C HIS A 78 8.65 -4.28 -1.77
N ALA A 79 7.57 -4.42 -1.02
CA ALA A 79 6.52 -3.42 -0.94
C ALA A 79 7.03 -2.07 -0.39
N TYR A 80 7.89 -2.10 0.62
CA TYR A 80 8.49 -0.88 1.19
C TYR A 80 9.54 -0.24 0.28
N ALA A 81 10.28 -1.02 -0.51
CA ALA A 81 11.17 -0.48 -1.53
C ALA A 81 10.38 0.30 -2.58
N ASP A 82 9.31 -0.29 -3.11
CA ASP A 82 8.42 0.37 -4.08
C ASP A 82 7.73 1.60 -3.49
N ARG A 83 7.37 1.54 -2.20
CA ARG A 83 6.83 2.71 -1.49
C ARG A 83 7.76 3.90 -1.57
N SER A 84 9.04 3.67 -1.30
CA SER A 84 10.03 4.74 -1.25
C SER A 84 10.27 5.39 -2.62
N GLU A 85 10.08 4.62 -3.69
CA GLU A 85 10.35 5.06 -5.06
C GLU A 85 9.11 5.66 -5.74
N TYR A 86 7.94 5.05 -5.56
CA TYR A 86 6.78 5.32 -6.42
C TYR A 86 5.59 5.96 -5.72
N LEU A 87 5.49 5.92 -4.38
CA LEU A 87 4.29 6.38 -3.70
C LEU A 87 4.38 7.84 -3.25
N GLY A 88 3.28 8.54 -3.44
CA GLY A 88 3.10 9.93 -3.05
C GLY A 88 1.63 10.32 -3.14
N ASP A 89 1.35 11.61 -3.05
CA ASP A 89 0.01 12.12 -3.24
C ASP A 89 -0.34 12.15 -4.74
N PRO A 90 -1.36 11.40 -5.20
CA PRO A 90 -1.72 11.29 -6.60
C PRO A 90 -2.25 12.59 -7.20
N ASP A 91 -2.59 13.58 -6.37
CA ASP A 91 -2.98 14.91 -6.84
C ASP A 91 -1.76 15.72 -7.32
N PHE A 92 -0.53 15.28 -6.99
CA PHE A 92 0.73 15.96 -7.32
C PHE A 92 1.72 15.07 -8.09
N VAL A 93 1.64 13.74 -7.93
CA VAL A 93 2.57 12.80 -8.57
C VAL A 93 1.82 11.63 -9.19
N ASN A 94 2.39 11.06 -10.25
CA ASN A 94 1.84 9.85 -10.86
C ASN A 94 2.24 8.62 -10.03
N VAL A 95 1.27 7.96 -9.41
CA VAL A 95 1.46 6.72 -8.66
C VAL A 95 1.02 5.53 -9.54
N PRO A 96 1.92 4.62 -9.94
CA PRO A 96 1.61 3.51 -10.84
C PRO A 96 0.94 2.34 -10.09
N TRP A 97 -0.11 2.64 -9.32
CA TRP A 97 -0.70 1.69 -8.38
C TRP A 97 -1.28 0.44 -9.06
N GLN A 98 -1.81 0.55 -10.30
CA GLN A 98 -2.32 -0.61 -11.04
C GLN A 98 -1.21 -1.61 -11.38
N ALA A 99 -0.02 -1.11 -11.73
CA ALA A 99 1.14 -1.96 -11.98
C ALA A 99 1.61 -2.64 -10.69
N LEU A 100 1.78 -1.86 -9.61
CA LEU A 100 2.25 -2.34 -8.31
C LEU A 100 1.33 -3.39 -7.69
N THR A 101 0.01 -3.30 -7.93
CA THR A 101 -0.99 -4.24 -7.41
C THR A 101 -1.31 -5.38 -8.36
N SER A 102 -0.63 -5.48 -9.50
CA SER A 102 -0.88 -6.55 -10.45
C SER A 102 -0.26 -7.89 -10.02
N LYS A 103 -0.94 -8.99 -10.32
CA LYS A 103 -0.40 -10.35 -10.13
C LYS A 103 0.85 -10.61 -10.96
N ALA A 104 1.00 -9.94 -12.11
CA ALA A 104 2.17 -10.09 -12.98
C ALA A 104 3.43 -9.48 -12.34
N TYR A 105 3.28 -8.37 -11.63
CA TYR A 105 4.40 -7.72 -10.94
C TYR A 105 4.90 -8.51 -9.71
N ALA A 106 4.01 -9.27 -9.09
CA ALA A 106 4.30 -10.05 -7.88
C ALA A 106 5.00 -11.41 -8.15
N LYS A 107 5.26 -11.77 -9.40
CA LYS A 107 5.95 -13.01 -9.81
C LYS A 107 7.44 -12.82 -9.95
#